data_4f0510c24594edf220e475296fd02751
#
_entry.id   4f0510c24594edf220e475296fd02751
#
_cell.length_a   1.000
_cell.length_b   1.000
_cell.length_c   1.000
_cell.angle_alpha   90.00
_cell.angle_beta   90.00
_cell.angle_gamma   90.00
#
_symmetry.space_group_name_H-M   'P 1'
#
loop_
_entity.id
_entity.type
_entity.pdbx_description
1 polymer ?
#
loop_
_entity_poly.entity_id
_entity_poly.type
_entity_poly.pdbx_seq_one_letter_code
_entity_poly.pdbx_strand_id
1 'polypeptide(L)'
;MRQEIRSVYKEDVEKFFSKWLTDLRLDQGKKGNIPNIIPQTVCWDWSTTENTGAVWGDSATIIPYQMYKMYASKELLKRQYKTMVRYLSYIASTTKKRYLWYGCGQFGDWLGLDAPAGSYKGSSNEDFIASVFYAYSTLLTAKAGK
;
A
#
# COMPACT_ATOMS: atom_id res chain seq x y z
N MET A 1 -23.09 6.23 -13.20
CA MET A 1 -22.02 5.59 -12.41
C MET A 1 -20.79 6.44 -12.17
N ARG A 2 -20.11 7.04 -13.19
CA ARG A 2 -18.93 7.90 -12.98
C ARG A 2 -19.20 9.21 -12.25
N GLN A 3 -20.35 9.85 -12.48
CA GLN A 3 -20.75 11.09 -11.78
C GLN A 3 -21.21 10.84 -10.34
N GLU A 4 -21.87 9.70 -10.07
CA GLU A 4 -22.33 9.35 -8.73
C GLU A 4 -21.16 9.06 -7.76
N ILE A 5 -20.07 8.43 -8.26
CA ILE A 5 -18.88 8.18 -7.43
C ILE A 5 -18.17 9.49 -7.07
N ARG A 6 -18.11 10.47 -7.99
CA ARG A 6 -17.54 11.79 -7.73
C ARG A 6 -18.31 12.60 -6.69
N SER A 7 -19.64 12.43 -6.61
CA SER A 7 -20.47 13.16 -5.65
C SER A 7 -20.24 12.72 -4.18
N VAL A 8 -19.65 11.56 -3.96
CA VAL A 8 -19.32 11.05 -2.62
C VAL A 8 -18.04 11.71 -2.09
N TYR A 9 -17.15 12.21 -2.96
CA TYR A 9 -15.90 12.85 -2.58
C TYR A 9 -16.03 14.36 -2.79
N LYS A 10 -15.96 15.11 -1.69
CA LYS A 10 -16.13 16.59 -1.68
C LYS A 10 -15.00 17.34 -2.40
N GLU A 11 -13.85 16.70 -2.64
CA GLU A 11 -12.63 17.34 -3.12
C GLU A 11 -12.08 16.62 -4.36
N ASP A 12 -11.56 17.39 -5.32
CA ASP A 12 -10.80 16.85 -6.45
C ASP A 12 -9.34 16.61 -6.02
N VAL A 13 -9.03 15.35 -5.74
CA VAL A 13 -7.70 14.95 -5.26
C VAL A 13 -6.81 14.35 -6.35
N GLU A 14 -7.22 14.42 -7.62
CA GLU A 14 -6.46 13.79 -8.73
C GLU A 14 -5.03 14.32 -8.82
N LYS A 15 -4.85 15.64 -8.80
CA LYS A 15 -3.52 16.27 -8.87
C LYS A 15 -2.65 15.91 -7.69
N PHE A 16 -3.23 15.90 -6.48
CA PHE A 16 -2.54 15.54 -5.26
C PHE A 16 -1.99 14.12 -5.35
N PHE A 17 -2.84 13.13 -5.61
CA PHE A 17 -2.40 11.75 -5.68
C PHE A 17 -1.51 11.44 -6.89
N SER A 18 -1.68 12.14 -8.00
CA SER A 18 -0.76 12.00 -9.15
C SER A 18 0.67 12.40 -8.78
N LYS A 19 0.82 13.49 -8.03
CA LYS A 19 2.12 13.94 -7.49
C LYS A 19 2.64 12.97 -6.44
N TRP A 20 1.83 12.61 -5.47
CA TRP A 20 2.21 11.71 -4.38
C TRP A 20 2.64 10.33 -4.88
N LEU A 21 1.94 9.77 -5.88
CA LEU A 21 2.33 8.50 -6.53
C LEU A 21 3.66 8.62 -7.30
N THR A 22 4.02 9.82 -7.75
CA THR A 22 5.35 10.05 -8.33
C THR A 22 6.43 9.96 -7.25
N ASP A 23 6.21 10.58 -6.10
CA ASP A 23 7.12 10.48 -4.96
C ASP A 23 7.28 9.03 -4.50
N LEU A 24 6.16 8.31 -4.38
CA LEU A 24 6.17 6.88 -4.01
C LEU A 24 7.04 6.04 -4.97
N ARG A 25 6.97 6.30 -6.29
CA ARG A 25 7.82 5.59 -7.26
C ARG A 25 9.32 5.92 -7.08
N LEU A 26 9.63 7.17 -6.77
CA LEU A 26 11.01 7.61 -6.53
C LEU A 26 11.57 7.02 -5.23
N ASP A 27 10.74 6.92 -4.21
CA ASP A 27 11.11 6.40 -2.90
C ASP A 27 11.08 4.86 -2.83
N GLN A 28 10.52 4.17 -3.84
CA GLN A 28 10.48 2.71 -3.84
C GLN A 28 11.89 2.12 -3.76
N GLY A 29 12.15 1.33 -2.72
CA GLY A 29 13.44 0.70 -2.48
C GLY A 29 13.89 -0.22 -3.61
N LYS A 30 15.20 -0.47 -3.69
CA LYS A 30 15.80 -1.32 -4.74
C LYS A 30 15.21 -2.72 -4.79
N LYS A 31 14.83 -3.29 -3.64
CA LYS A 31 14.18 -4.61 -3.52
C LYS A 31 12.69 -4.59 -3.89
N GLY A 32 12.08 -3.42 -4.07
CA GLY A 32 10.66 -3.25 -4.37
C GLY A 32 9.79 -2.85 -3.18
N ASN A 33 10.36 -2.78 -2.00
CA ASN A 33 9.70 -2.33 -0.77
C ASN A 33 9.22 -0.88 -0.89
N ILE A 34 8.15 -0.56 -0.18
CA ILE A 34 7.56 0.78 -0.12
C ILE A 34 7.79 1.34 1.27
N PRO A 35 8.38 2.52 1.43
CA PRO A 35 8.51 3.16 2.73
C PRO A 35 7.14 3.39 3.38
N ASN A 36 7.10 3.35 4.72
CA ASN A 36 5.85 3.59 5.45
C ASN A 36 5.39 5.05 5.40
N ILE A 37 6.28 5.97 5.05
CA ILE A 37 6.02 7.41 4.89
C ILE A 37 6.51 7.86 3.52
N ILE A 38 5.67 8.60 2.79
CA ILE A 38 5.97 9.16 1.48
C ILE A 38 5.65 10.67 1.44
N PRO A 39 6.55 11.55 1.06
CA PRO A 39 7.96 11.29 0.75
C PRO A 39 8.72 10.76 1.97
N GLN A 40 9.74 9.93 1.71
CA GLN A 40 10.50 9.38 2.80
C GLN A 40 11.31 10.47 3.49
N THR A 41 11.06 10.67 4.77
CA THR A 41 11.83 11.55 5.63
C THR A 41 12.75 10.71 6.52
N VAL A 42 14.01 11.10 6.62
CA VAL A 42 15.06 10.40 7.41
C VAL A 42 14.90 10.77 8.88
N CYS A 43 13.71 10.59 9.47
CA CYS A 43 13.49 11.09 10.81
C CYS A 43 13.55 10.02 11.90
N TRP A 44 13.27 8.73 11.58
CA TRP A 44 13.22 7.65 12.58
C TRP A 44 13.51 6.29 11.96
N ASP A 45 14.09 5.38 12.75
CA ASP A 45 14.49 4.03 12.31
C ASP A 45 13.36 3.19 11.68
N TRP A 46 12.11 3.39 12.11
CA TRP A 46 10.95 2.69 11.57
C TRP A 46 10.44 3.27 10.23
N SER A 47 10.92 4.45 9.81
CA SER A 47 10.59 5.06 8.51
C SER A 47 11.54 4.63 7.39
N THR A 48 12.54 3.81 7.69
CA THR A 48 13.57 3.40 6.72
C THR A 48 12.97 2.64 5.53
N THR A 49 13.62 2.77 4.38
CA THR A 49 13.26 2.05 3.14
C THR A 49 13.25 0.53 3.30
N GLU A 50 13.81 0.01 4.38
CA GLU A 50 13.90 -1.44 4.59
C GLU A 50 12.65 -2.03 5.23
N ASN A 51 11.86 -1.22 5.92
CA ASN A 51 10.66 -1.65 6.63
C ASN A 51 9.38 -1.25 5.88
N THR A 52 8.79 -2.19 5.19
CA THR A 52 7.47 -2.06 4.59
C THR A 52 6.45 -2.78 5.46
N GLY A 53 5.47 -2.05 6.00
CA GLY A 53 4.33 -2.64 6.71
C GLY A 53 3.15 -2.87 5.76
N ALA A 54 2.39 -3.93 5.99
CA ALA A 54 1.08 -4.12 5.38
C ALA A 54 0.18 -2.92 5.69
N VAL A 55 -0.80 -2.65 4.82
CA VAL A 55 -1.66 -1.47 4.79
C VAL A 55 -0.92 -0.23 4.30
N TRP A 56 0.22 0.14 4.92
CA TRP A 56 1.03 1.31 4.49
C TRP A 56 1.63 1.09 3.10
N GLY A 57 2.37 0.02 2.90
CA GLY A 57 2.97 -0.32 1.60
C GLY A 57 1.95 -0.65 0.53
N ASP A 58 0.77 -1.15 0.89
CA ASP A 58 -0.32 -1.48 -0.03
C ASP A 58 -0.91 -0.25 -0.73
N SER A 59 -0.62 0.95 -0.23
CA SER A 59 -0.90 2.22 -0.91
C SER A 59 -0.35 2.25 -2.35
N ALA A 60 0.77 1.55 -2.61
CA ALA A 60 1.36 1.40 -3.94
C ALA A 60 0.45 0.70 -4.98
N THR A 61 -0.51 -0.10 -4.53
CA THR A 61 -1.46 -0.84 -5.38
C THR A 61 -2.87 -0.28 -5.27
N ILE A 62 -3.30 0.07 -4.07
CA ILE A 62 -4.67 0.52 -3.78
C ILE A 62 -4.92 1.90 -4.38
N ILE A 63 -4.06 2.88 -4.08
CA ILE A 63 -4.27 4.26 -4.51
C ILE A 63 -4.32 4.39 -6.04
N PRO A 64 -3.34 3.88 -6.83
CA PRO A 64 -3.40 4.04 -8.28
C PRO A 64 -4.62 3.35 -8.90
N TYR A 65 -5.05 2.21 -8.36
CA TYR A 65 -6.24 1.54 -8.84
C TYR A 65 -7.52 2.33 -8.51
N GLN A 66 -7.63 2.91 -7.31
CA GLN A 66 -8.75 3.78 -6.94
C GLN A 66 -8.78 5.06 -7.78
N MET A 67 -7.62 5.68 -8.04
CA MET A 67 -7.51 6.83 -8.94
C MET A 67 -8.01 6.49 -10.35
N TYR A 68 -7.64 5.32 -10.87
CA TYR A 68 -8.18 4.82 -12.13
C TYR A 68 -9.71 4.66 -12.09
N LYS A 69 -10.25 4.11 -11.01
CA LYS A 69 -11.70 3.94 -10.83
C LYS A 69 -12.44 5.27 -10.79
N MET A 70 -11.88 6.27 -10.09
CA MET A 70 -12.51 7.57 -9.87
C MET A 70 -12.39 8.50 -11.09
N TYR A 71 -11.20 8.58 -11.67
CA TYR A 71 -10.87 9.56 -12.70
C TYR A 71 -10.67 8.96 -14.09
N ALA A 72 -10.75 7.64 -14.23
CA ALA A 72 -10.47 6.89 -15.45
C ALA A 72 -9.05 7.13 -16.01
N SER A 73 -8.10 7.52 -15.16
CA SER A 73 -6.73 7.83 -15.56
C SER A 73 -5.92 6.56 -15.82
N LYS A 74 -6.04 6.00 -17.02
CA LYS A 74 -5.28 4.82 -17.46
C LYS A 74 -3.79 5.08 -17.48
N GLU A 75 -3.37 6.29 -17.88
CA GLU A 75 -1.95 6.65 -17.95
C GLU A 75 -1.29 6.67 -16.58
N LEU A 76 -2.00 7.14 -15.55
CA LEU A 76 -1.52 7.08 -14.18
C LEU A 76 -1.33 5.63 -13.72
N LEU A 77 -2.34 4.78 -13.94
CA LEU A 77 -2.29 3.37 -13.58
C LEU A 77 -1.14 2.65 -14.32
N LYS A 78 -0.99 2.90 -15.62
CA LYS A 78 0.09 2.34 -16.45
C LYS A 78 1.48 2.73 -15.91
N ARG A 79 1.68 4.02 -15.60
CA ARG A 79 2.94 4.49 -15.00
C ARG A 79 3.25 3.83 -13.66
N GLN A 80 2.21 3.51 -12.88
CA GLN A 80 2.35 2.91 -11.55
C GLN A 80 2.51 1.38 -11.59
N TYR A 81 2.12 0.72 -12.66
CA TYR A 81 2.04 -0.74 -12.75
C TYR A 81 3.34 -1.46 -12.38
N LYS A 82 4.49 -0.96 -12.86
CA LYS A 82 5.80 -1.54 -12.54
C LYS A 82 6.09 -1.49 -11.03
N THR A 83 5.72 -0.40 -10.36
CA THR A 83 5.84 -0.25 -8.91
C THR A 83 4.97 -1.26 -8.17
N MET A 84 3.73 -1.45 -8.62
CA MET A 84 2.80 -2.45 -8.04
C MET A 84 3.40 -3.86 -8.13
N VAL A 85 3.90 -4.26 -9.30
CA VAL A 85 4.51 -5.58 -9.51
C VAL A 85 5.75 -5.78 -8.64
N ARG A 86 6.64 -4.77 -8.57
CA ARG A 86 7.84 -4.83 -7.74
C ARG A 86 7.52 -4.96 -6.26
N TYR A 87 6.48 -4.27 -5.78
CA TYR A 87 6.01 -4.38 -4.41
C TYR A 87 5.54 -5.81 -4.08
N LEU A 88 4.72 -6.41 -4.94
CA LEU A 88 4.29 -7.79 -4.75
C LEU A 88 5.44 -8.79 -4.81
N SER A 89 6.43 -8.56 -5.67
CA SER A 89 7.64 -9.39 -5.74
C SER A 89 8.46 -9.28 -4.45
N TYR A 90 8.53 -8.08 -3.86
CA TYR A 90 9.16 -7.89 -2.55
C TYR A 90 8.44 -8.70 -1.47
N ILE A 91 7.12 -8.58 -1.35
CA ILE A 91 6.34 -9.38 -0.38
C ILE A 91 6.63 -10.87 -0.58
N ALA A 92 6.54 -11.37 -1.81
CA ALA A 92 6.79 -12.77 -2.14
C ALA A 92 8.20 -13.24 -1.76
N SER A 93 9.20 -12.34 -1.79
CA SER A 93 10.59 -12.65 -1.41
C SER A 93 10.86 -12.62 0.08
N THR A 94 10.02 -11.95 0.87
CA THR A 94 10.22 -11.77 2.31
C THR A 94 9.40 -12.75 3.14
N THR A 95 8.28 -13.23 2.61
CA THR A 95 7.40 -14.13 3.36
C THR A 95 8.02 -15.50 3.62
N LYS A 96 7.76 -16.04 4.80
CA LYS A 96 8.15 -17.40 5.18
C LYS A 96 7.14 -18.47 4.72
N LYS A 97 5.99 -18.07 4.19
CA LYS A 97 4.90 -18.97 3.82
C LYS A 97 4.33 -18.58 2.46
N ARG A 98 4.41 -19.45 1.48
CA ARG A 98 3.92 -19.18 0.13
C ARG A 98 2.48 -18.68 0.15
N TYR A 99 2.20 -17.62 -0.58
CA TYR A 99 0.90 -16.94 -0.71
C TYR A 99 0.36 -16.22 0.53
N LEU A 100 1.07 -16.26 1.65
CA LEU A 100 0.72 -15.53 2.86
C LEU A 100 1.86 -14.59 3.23
N TRP A 101 1.58 -13.36 3.60
CA TRP A 101 2.60 -12.50 4.16
C TRP A 101 2.72 -12.79 5.65
N TYR A 102 3.65 -13.69 5.99
CA TYR A 102 3.73 -14.32 7.28
C TYR A 102 5.12 -14.22 7.89
N GLY A 103 5.17 -13.92 9.19
CA GLY A 103 6.40 -13.94 9.99
C GLY A 103 7.41 -12.85 9.66
N CYS A 104 6.94 -11.69 9.17
CA CYS A 104 7.78 -10.56 8.76
C CYS A 104 7.74 -9.37 9.73
N GLY A 105 6.97 -9.45 10.83
CA GLY A 105 6.73 -8.34 11.75
C GLY A 105 5.92 -7.22 11.06
N GLN A 106 4.72 -6.98 11.54
CA GLN A 106 3.79 -6.02 10.93
C GLN A 106 3.26 -5.05 11.99
N PHE A 107 2.70 -3.93 11.55
CA PHE A 107 2.03 -3.00 12.46
C PHE A 107 0.71 -3.55 12.98
N GLY A 108 0.07 -4.44 12.22
CA GLY A 108 -1.21 -5.04 12.58
C GLY A 108 -2.35 -4.03 12.62
N ASP A 109 -3.25 -4.20 13.56
CA ASP A 109 -4.34 -3.28 13.86
C ASP A 109 -3.81 -2.11 14.70
N TRP A 110 -3.11 -1.19 14.01
CA TRP A 110 -2.44 -0.05 14.64
C TRP A 110 -3.46 0.93 15.22
N LEU A 111 -3.30 1.29 16.48
CA LEU A 111 -4.23 2.10 17.26
C LEU A 111 -5.61 1.45 17.43
N GLY A 112 -5.69 0.13 17.42
CA GLY A 112 -6.92 -0.60 17.72
C GLY A 112 -7.48 -0.21 19.09
N LEU A 113 -8.80 0.01 19.17
CA LEU A 113 -9.46 0.46 20.41
C LEU A 113 -9.39 -0.57 21.55
N ASP A 114 -9.10 -1.81 21.21
CA ASP A 114 -8.93 -2.94 22.12
C ASP A 114 -7.44 -3.23 22.44
N ALA A 115 -6.54 -2.32 22.07
CA ALA A 115 -5.13 -2.47 22.35
C ALA A 115 -4.88 -2.50 23.88
N PRO A 116 -4.05 -3.45 24.37
CA PRO A 116 -3.66 -3.48 25.77
C PRO A 116 -2.94 -2.19 26.21
N ALA A 117 -3.01 -1.85 27.47
CA ALA A 117 -2.31 -0.69 28.02
C ALA A 117 -0.81 -0.74 27.68
N GLY A 118 -0.29 0.34 27.11
CA GLY A 118 1.10 0.45 26.65
C GLY A 118 1.38 -0.17 25.28
N SER A 119 0.38 -0.71 24.58
CA SER A 119 0.48 -1.19 23.21
C SER A 119 -0.25 -0.24 22.25
N TYR A 120 0.26 -0.16 21.02
CA TYR A 120 -0.43 0.48 19.90
C TYR A 120 -1.15 -0.52 18.99
N LYS A 121 -1.00 -1.84 19.24
CA LYS A 121 -1.58 -2.89 18.41
C LYS A 121 -2.84 -3.45 19.08
N GLY A 122 -3.95 -3.45 18.35
CA GLY A 122 -5.17 -4.14 18.73
C GLY A 122 -5.04 -5.67 18.71
N SER A 123 -6.11 -6.37 19.02
CA SER A 123 -6.14 -7.84 19.17
C SER A 123 -6.09 -8.61 17.86
N SER A 124 -6.30 -7.95 16.72
CA SER A 124 -6.31 -8.60 15.40
C SER A 124 -4.93 -9.16 15.05
N ASN A 125 -4.88 -10.41 14.58
CA ASN A 125 -3.61 -11.05 14.21
C ASN A 125 -2.94 -10.30 13.05
N GLU A 126 -1.71 -9.85 13.24
CA GLU A 126 -0.97 -9.02 12.28
C GLU A 126 -0.62 -9.76 10.98
N ASP A 127 -0.30 -11.04 11.03
CA ASP A 127 -0.04 -11.85 9.83
C ASP A 127 -1.32 -12.12 9.02
N PHE A 128 -2.47 -12.19 9.69
CA PHE A 128 -3.77 -12.29 9.02
C PHE A 128 -4.06 -11.01 8.24
N ILE A 129 -3.94 -9.84 8.89
CA ILE A 129 -4.13 -8.54 8.23
C ILE A 129 -3.19 -8.42 7.04
N ALA A 130 -1.90 -8.69 7.22
CA ALA A 130 -0.90 -8.61 6.16
C ALA A 130 -1.24 -9.53 4.97
N SER A 131 -1.67 -10.76 5.24
CA SER A 131 -2.04 -11.73 4.20
C SER A 131 -3.29 -11.31 3.42
N VAL A 132 -4.29 -10.72 4.09
CA VAL A 132 -5.49 -10.18 3.44
C VAL A 132 -5.12 -9.02 2.50
N PHE A 133 -4.29 -8.08 2.96
CA PHE A 133 -3.84 -6.96 2.13
C PHE A 133 -2.93 -7.41 0.99
N TYR A 134 -2.07 -8.40 1.18
CA TYR A 134 -1.29 -9.01 0.10
C TYR A 134 -2.18 -9.62 -0.98
N ALA A 135 -3.22 -10.38 -0.58
CA ALA A 135 -4.19 -10.93 -1.52
C ALA A 135 -4.95 -9.83 -2.27
N TYR A 136 -5.37 -8.78 -1.56
CA TYR A 136 -6.07 -7.64 -2.16
C TYR A 136 -5.18 -6.88 -3.14
N SER A 137 -3.95 -6.55 -2.76
CA SER A 137 -2.95 -5.90 -3.62
C SER A 137 -2.65 -6.74 -4.87
N THR A 138 -2.56 -8.06 -4.72
CA THR A 138 -2.38 -8.99 -5.84
C THR A 138 -3.56 -8.93 -6.82
N LEU A 139 -4.79 -8.95 -6.30
CA LEU A 139 -6.01 -8.82 -7.11
C LEU A 139 -6.04 -7.50 -7.89
N LEU A 140 -5.71 -6.38 -7.23
CA LEU A 140 -5.71 -5.06 -7.88
C LEU A 140 -4.65 -4.96 -8.97
N THR A 141 -3.46 -5.49 -8.71
CA THR A 141 -2.36 -5.52 -9.69
C THR A 141 -2.72 -6.40 -10.90
N ALA A 142 -3.33 -7.56 -10.68
CA ALA A 142 -3.80 -8.43 -11.76
C ALA A 142 -4.90 -7.75 -12.60
N LYS A 143 -5.80 -6.98 -11.98
CA LYS A 143 -6.82 -6.18 -12.72
C LYS A 143 -6.20 -5.03 -13.49
N ALA A 144 -5.13 -4.42 -12.99
CA ALA A 144 -4.44 -3.32 -13.64
C ALA A 144 -3.63 -3.77 -14.86
N GLY A 145 -3.25 -5.05 -14.94
CA GLY A 145 -2.50 -5.63 -16.05
C GLY A 145 -3.35 -6.12 -17.23
N LYS A 146 -4.69 -6.02 -17.14
CA LYS A 146 -5.65 -6.34 -18.21
C LYS A 146 -6.03 -5.11 -19.01
#